data_bce882642ce634dddaa5fad85295e232
#
_entry.id   bce882642ce634dddaa5fad85295e232
#
_cell.length_a   1.000
_cell.length_b   1.000
_cell.length_c   1.000
_cell.angle_alpha   90.00
_cell.angle_beta   90.00
_cell.angle_gamma   90.00
#
_symmetry.space_group_name_H-M   'P 1'
#
loop_
_entity.id
_entity.type
_entity.pdbx_description
1 polymer ?
#
loop_
_entity_poly.entity_id
_entity_poly.type
_entity_poly.pdbx_seq_one_letter_code
_entity_poly.pdbx_strand_id
1 'polypeptide(L)'
;MSSASPLRVLSIAHTAVSRAAGRLRYHPLAKRADLDVHLVAPTRWHQFGRTSEADPPDDPGITMHALPVWFQHARPVSWYLHVYPTLRRIMREVKPDVVHLWEEPWSLVALQACLLKGDAPLVLEVDQNILKRLPPPFEAIRKFVLRRTDHILARSPDAAAVVRAKGYRGRISYIGYGVDEATFRPAAQPQPTAKRPLQLGYVGRLVADKGLDDALDAMARAHSAVRLAIMGEGPYEPALRERATQLGLVDRVSFQGWGTPAEVARFIQNLDALILLTRATPTTLEQFGRVIVEAQSCGVPVIGAATGAIPSVIGAGGWVVPERDPRALAQLLDTIAPDSEARRLRGAAGRKNVAARFTYEAIAKDLADAWLEARASAADRHQDAPYRSLSQPSPHR
;
A
#
# COMPACT_ATOMS: atom_id res chain seq x y z
N MET A 1 1.81 4.02 -40.73
CA MET A 1 1.15 3.43 -39.55
C MET A 1 0.66 4.61 -38.72
N SER A 2 -0.66 4.80 -38.62
CA SER A 2 -1.23 5.87 -37.80
C SER A 2 -0.92 5.55 -36.34
N SER A 3 -0.08 6.37 -35.70
CA SER A 3 0.14 6.25 -34.24
C SER A 3 -1.21 6.56 -33.57
N ALA A 4 -1.79 5.55 -32.94
CA ALA A 4 -2.95 5.78 -32.08
C ALA A 4 -2.57 6.84 -31.03
N SER A 5 -3.47 7.78 -30.75
CA SER A 5 -3.26 8.77 -29.69
C SER A 5 -3.00 8.08 -28.34
N PRO A 6 -2.10 8.60 -27.50
CA PRO A 6 -1.82 8.00 -26.20
C PRO A 6 -3.09 7.95 -25.34
N LEU A 7 -3.22 6.90 -24.54
CA LEU A 7 -4.31 6.72 -23.59
C LEU A 7 -4.18 7.77 -22.47
N ARG A 8 -5.14 8.68 -22.37
CA ARG A 8 -5.17 9.71 -21.32
C ARG A 8 -5.77 9.14 -20.05
N VAL A 9 -4.96 9.09 -19.01
CA VAL A 9 -5.37 8.60 -17.70
C VAL A 9 -5.38 9.73 -16.69
N LEU A 10 -6.51 9.94 -16.03
CA LEU A 10 -6.61 10.86 -14.89
C LEU A 10 -6.61 10.04 -13.60
N SER A 11 -5.48 10.03 -12.91
CA SER A 11 -5.34 9.39 -11.61
C SER A 11 -5.60 10.39 -10.48
N ILE A 12 -6.40 10.03 -9.49
CA ILE A 12 -6.76 10.86 -8.33
C ILE A 12 -6.30 10.13 -7.08
N ALA A 13 -5.34 10.73 -6.35
CA ALA A 13 -4.72 10.11 -5.19
C ALA A 13 -4.30 11.15 -4.16
N HIS A 14 -4.87 11.12 -2.94
CA HIS A 14 -4.42 12.03 -1.88
C HIS A 14 -2.99 11.73 -1.42
N THR A 15 -2.55 10.49 -1.50
CA THR A 15 -1.18 10.05 -1.18
C THR A 15 -0.12 10.68 -2.08
N ALA A 16 -0.51 11.12 -3.30
CA ALA A 16 0.37 11.81 -4.24
C ALA A 16 0.75 13.24 -3.82
N VAL A 17 0.29 13.72 -2.66
CA VAL A 17 0.83 14.92 -2.00
C VAL A 17 2.34 14.79 -1.80
N SER A 18 2.85 13.60 -1.49
CA SER A 18 4.28 13.32 -1.37
C SER A 18 4.80 12.50 -2.55
N ARG A 19 5.95 12.92 -3.10
CA ARG A 19 6.64 12.19 -4.17
C ARG A 19 7.01 10.78 -3.69
N ALA A 20 7.68 10.67 -2.56
CA ALA A 20 8.12 9.40 -2.02
C ALA A 20 6.96 8.47 -1.62
N ALA A 21 5.85 9.02 -1.11
CA ALA A 21 4.72 8.22 -0.65
C ALA A 21 3.78 7.76 -1.77
N GLY A 22 3.64 8.54 -2.86
CA GLY A 22 2.60 8.28 -3.85
C GLY A 22 2.96 8.48 -5.32
N ARG A 23 3.97 9.32 -5.68
CA ARG A 23 4.22 9.67 -7.08
C ARG A 23 5.22 8.77 -7.79
N LEU A 24 6.22 8.23 -7.11
CA LEU A 24 7.30 7.45 -7.75
C LEU A 24 6.77 6.27 -8.57
N ARG A 25 5.64 5.71 -8.21
CA ARG A 25 4.97 4.62 -8.95
C ARG A 25 4.50 5.01 -10.36
N TYR A 26 4.34 6.31 -10.65
CA TYR A 26 3.93 6.81 -11.96
C TYR A 26 5.12 7.14 -12.88
N HIS A 27 6.35 7.26 -12.34
CA HIS A 27 7.53 7.61 -13.13
C HIS A 27 7.84 6.61 -14.26
N PRO A 28 7.72 5.27 -14.07
CA PRO A 28 7.89 4.34 -15.19
C PRO A 28 6.77 4.46 -16.24
N LEU A 29 5.54 4.82 -15.84
CA LEU A 29 4.43 5.04 -16.78
C LEU A 29 4.64 6.27 -17.66
N ALA A 30 5.20 7.34 -17.11
CA ALA A 30 5.54 8.55 -17.83
C ALA A 30 6.57 8.36 -18.95
N LYS A 31 7.32 7.25 -18.94
CA LYS A 31 8.28 6.88 -20.01
C LYS A 31 7.62 6.16 -21.18
N ARG A 32 6.33 5.79 -21.05
CA ARG A 32 5.59 5.05 -22.09
C ARG A 32 4.96 6.02 -23.06
N ALA A 33 5.25 5.88 -24.34
CA ALA A 33 4.70 6.73 -25.40
C ALA A 33 3.21 6.51 -25.69
N ASP A 34 2.66 5.38 -25.23
CA ASP A 34 1.24 5.02 -25.38
C ASP A 34 0.36 5.53 -24.23
N LEU A 35 0.92 6.22 -23.21
CA LEU A 35 0.21 6.76 -22.07
C LEU A 35 0.43 8.27 -21.94
N ASP A 36 -0.64 8.99 -21.56
CA ASP A 36 -0.61 10.39 -21.14
C ASP A 36 -1.20 10.46 -19.71
N VAL A 37 -0.31 10.64 -18.73
CA VAL A 37 -0.65 10.50 -17.31
C VAL A 37 -0.86 11.86 -16.66
N HIS A 38 -2.10 12.11 -16.25
CA HIS A 38 -2.49 13.25 -15.42
C HIS A 38 -2.73 12.78 -13.98
N LEU A 39 -2.14 13.49 -13.01
CA LEU A 39 -2.23 13.12 -11.60
C LEU A 39 -2.83 14.26 -10.77
N VAL A 40 -3.98 14.03 -10.15
CA VAL A 40 -4.61 14.94 -9.19
C VAL A 40 -4.15 14.59 -7.78
N ALA A 41 -3.60 15.57 -7.09
CA ALA A 41 -3.19 15.49 -5.69
C ALA A 41 -3.64 16.72 -4.91
N PRO A 42 -3.82 16.65 -3.57
CA PRO A 42 -4.08 17.82 -2.76
C PRO A 42 -2.84 18.73 -2.67
N THR A 43 -3.05 20.07 -2.60
CA THR A 43 -1.96 21.01 -2.32
C THR A 43 -1.43 20.88 -0.90
N ARG A 44 -2.28 20.40 0.02
CA ARG A 44 -1.99 20.18 1.43
C ARG A 44 -2.78 18.99 1.94
N TRP A 45 -2.15 18.13 2.75
CA TRP A 45 -2.83 16.97 3.33
C TRP A 45 -2.53 16.80 4.80
N HIS A 46 -3.58 16.59 5.61
CA HIS A 46 -3.45 16.34 7.05
C HIS A 46 -3.79 14.88 7.36
N GLN A 47 -2.83 14.15 7.90
CA GLN A 47 -3.03 12.75 8.30
C GLN A 47 -2.16 12.41 9.51
N PHE A 48 -2.66 11.58 10.42
CA PHE A 48 -1.95 11.14 11.63
C PHE A 48 -1.36 12.28 12.46
N GLY A 49 -2.10 13.40 12.59
CA GLY A 49 -1.67 14.57 13.35
C GLY A 49 -0.59 15.43 12.69
N ARG A 50 -0.20 15.12 11.46
CA ARG A 50 0.79 15.89 10.68
C ARG A 50 0.14 16.49 9.43
N THR A 51 0.55 17.70 9.08
CA THR A 51 0.16 18.34 7.81
C THR A 51 1.38 18.32 6.89
N SER A 52 1.17 17.81 5.68
CA SER A 52 2.17 17.83 4.60
C SER A 52 1.71 18.79 3.50
N GLU A 53 2.59 19.68 3.08
CA GLU A 53 2.43 20.41 1.83
C GLU A 53 2.78 19.48 0.66
N ALA A 54 2.21 19.76 -0.52
CA ALA A 54 2.56 18.98 -1.70
C ALA A 54 4.02 19.22 -2.09
N ASP A 55 4.73 18.13 -2.40
CA ASP A 55 6.04 18.24 -3.04
C ASP A 55 5.91 18.99 -4.38
N PRO A 56 6.96 19.67 -4.89
CA PRO A 56 6.94 20.37 -6.17
C PRO A 56 6.38 19.50 -7.31
N PRO A 57 5.58 20.06 -8.22
CA PRO A 57 4.94 19.32 -9.32
C PRO A 57 5.86 19.18 -10.55
N ASP A 58 7.13 18.84 -10.32
CA ASP A 58 8.19 18.73 -11.32
C ASP A 58 8.53 17.27 -11.67
N ASP A 59 7.54 16.38 -11.56
CA ASP A 59 7.70 14.96 -11.93
C ASP A 59 7.77 14.79 -13.45
N PRO A 60 8.88 14.28 -14.02
CA PRO A 60 9.08 14.22 -15.47
C PRO A 60 8.02 13.37 -16.17
N GLY A 61 7.38 13.94 -17.22
CA GLY A 61 6.41 13.24 -18.06
C GLY A 61 5.04 12.98 -17.39
N ILE A 62 4.79 13.56 -16.21
CA ILE A 62 3.51 13.51 -15.51
C ILE A 62 2.92 14.91 -15.45
N THR A 63 1.67 15.06 -15.92
CA THR A 63 0.95 16.32 -15.76
C THR A 63 0.29 16.39 -14.40
N MET A 64 0.91 17.15 -13.48
CA MET A 64 0.42 17.29 -12.10
C MET A 64 -0.66 18.37 -11.98
N HIS A 65 -1.75 18.02 -11.30
CA HIS A 65 -2.83 18.93 -10.90
C HIS A 65 -2.89 18.99 -9.37
N ALA A 66 -2.10 19.88 -8.76
CA ALA A 66 -2.17 20.15 -7.32
C ALA A 66 -3.40 21.03 -7.02
N LEU A 67 -4.40 20.48 -6.34
CA LEU A 67 -5.69 21.12 -6.11
C LEU A 67 -5.97 21.33 -4.62
N PRO A 68 -6.62 22.44 -4.24
CA PRO A 68 -7.13 22.59 -2.89
C PRO A 68 -8.23 21.55 -2.62
N VAL A 69 -8.32 21.11 -1.37
CA VAL A 69 -9.38 20.19 -0.90
C VAL A 69 -10.27 20.89 0.11
N TRP A 70 -11.58 20.54 0.08
CA TRP A 70 -12.56 20.94 1.08
C TRP A 70 -12.90 19.78 1.99
N PHE A 71 -13.35 20.07 3.22
CA PHE A 71 -13.84 19.13 4.24
C PHE A 71 -12.80 18.17 4.82
N GLN A 72 -11.53 18.36 4.54
CA GLN A 72 -10.45 17.52 5.09
C GLN A 72 -10.41 17.51 6.62
N HIS A 73 -10.85 18.59 7.28
CA HIS A 73 -10.82 18.77 8.74
C HIS A 73 -12.14 18.44 9.43
N ALA A 74 -13.16 17.99 8.69
CA ALA A 74 -14.45 17.62 9.27
C ALA A 74 -14.31 16.37 10.17
N ARG A 75 -14.35 16.59 11.50
CA ARG A 75 -14.28 15.49 12.48
C ARG A 75 -15.63 14.75 12.54
N PRO A 76 -15.64 13.43 12.92
CA PRO A 76 -14.54 12.56 13.35
C PRO A 76 -13.81 11.80 12.24
N VAL A 77 -14.15 11.99 10.97
CA VAL A 77 -13.79 11.08 9.87
C VAL A 77 -13.24 11.82 8.65
N SER A 78 -12.25 12.66 8.87
CA SER A 78 -11.80 13.67 7.95
C SER A 78 -11.27 13.18 6.58
N TRP A 79 -10.58 12.02 6.50
CA TRP A 79 -9.87 11.66 5.27
C TRP A 79 -10.81 11.26 4.12
N TYR A 80 -11.98 10.68 4.35
CA TYR A 80 -12.90 10.30 3.28
C TYR A 80 -14.02 11.32 3.00
N LEU A 81 -14.03 12.46 3.71
CA LEU A 81 -14.98 13.54 3.45
C LEU A 81 -14.43 14.59 2.47
N HIS A 82 -13.17 14.50 2.08
CA HIS A 82 -12.58 15.49 1.19
C HIS A 82 -13.17 15.43 -0.22
N VAL A 83 -13.23 16.61 -0.86
CA VAL A 83 -13.58 16.79 -2.26
C VAL A 83 -12.66 17.81 -2.90
N TYR A 84 -12.48 17.71 -4.21
CA TYR A 84 -11.74 18.70 -5.02
C TYR A 84 -12.72 19.64 -5.74
N PRO A 85 -12.89 20.90 -5.30
CA PRO A 85 -13.88 21.81 -5.88
C PRO A 85 -13.72 22.02 -7.40
N THR A 86 -12.49 21.96 -7.88
CA THR A 86 -12.14 22.21 -9.28
C THR A 86 -12.03 20.95 -10.13
N LEU A 87 -12.31 19.75 -9.59
CA LEU A 87 -12.17 18.48 -10.31
C LEU A 87 -13.01 18.44 -11.60
N ARG A 88 -14.20 19.06 -11.59
CA ARG A 88 -15.05 19.14 -12.80
C ARG A 88 -14.35 19.87 -13.95
N ARG A 89 -13.57 20.91 -13.65
CA ARG A 89 -12.78 21.64 -14.65
C ARG A 89 -11.70 20.74 -15.22
N ILE A 90 -10.93 20.05 -14.37
CA ILE A 90 -9.87 19.13 -14.80
C ILE A 90 -10.43 18.01 -15.67
N MET A 91 -11.54 17.37 -15.26
CA MET A 91 -12.20 16.33 -16.06
C MET A 91 -12.56 16.81 -17.47
N ARG A 92 -13.02 18.10 -17.61
CA ARG A 92 -13.39 18.67 -18.92
C ARG A 92 -12.17 19.06 -19.76
N GLU A 93 -11.10 19.52 -19.14
CA GLU A 93 -9.85 19.90 -19.82
C GLU A 93 -9.09 18.65 -20.29
N VAL A 94 -8.92 17.67 -19.43
CA VAL A 94 -8.17 16.44 -19.73
C VAL A 94 -8.97 15.49 -20.65
N LYS A 95 -10.29 15.38 -20.47
CA LYS A 95 -11.16 14.40 -21.17
C LYS A 95 -10.54 13.00 -21.10
N PRO A 96 -10.41 12.41 -19.89
CA PRO A 96 -9.67 11.18 -19.71
C PRO A 96 -10.35 10.00 -20.41
N ASP A 97 -9.55 9.12 -21.00
CA ASP A 97 -10.00 7.82 -21.54
C ASP A 97 -10.19 6.79 -20.43
N VAL A 98 -9.51 6.97 -19.28
CA VAL A 98 -9.65 6.18 -18.05
C VAL A 98 -9.54 7.10 -16.84
N VAL A 99 -10.43 6.91 -15.87
CA VAL A 99 -10.33 7.52 -14.54
C VAL A 99 -9.83 6.48 -13.55
N HIS A 100 -8.73 6.79 -12.87
CA HIS A 100 -8.14 5.94 -11.84
C HIS A 100 -8.28 6.61 -10.48
N LEU A 101 -8.72 5.87 -9.47
CA LEU A 101 -8.87 6.34 -8.10
C LEU A 101 -8.02 5.49 -7.16
N TRP A 102 -7.10 6.13 -6.47
CA TRP A 102 -6.46 5.52 -5.29
C TRP A 102 -7.11 6.08 -4.04
N GLU A 103 -8.37 5.71 -3.86
CA GLU A 103 -9.28 6.17 -2.81
C GLU A 103 -10.32 5.09 -2.49
N GLU A 104 -10.82 5.07 -1.27
CA GLU A 104 -11.80 4.09 -0.89
C GLU A 104 -13.20 4.35 -1.49
N PRO A 105 -13.97 3.32 -1.85
CA PRO A 105 -15.24 3.46 -2.58
C PRO A 105 -16.34 4.22 -1.83
N TRP A 106 -16.21 4.45 -0.54
CA TRP A 106 -17.18 5.23 0.24
C TRP A 106 -16.79 6.68 0.43
N SER A 107 -15.65 7.12 -0.09
CA SER A 107 -15.20 8.50 0.03
C SER A 107 -16.01 9.45 -0.85
N LEU A 108 -16.13 10.71 -0.42
CA LEU A 108 -16.83 11.72 -1.21
C LEU A 108 -16.10 12.02 -2.54
N VAL A 109 -14.78 11.91 -2.57
CA VAL A 109 -14.01 12.08 -3.81
C VAL A 109 -14.28 10.93 -4.78
N ALA A 110 -14.49 9.70 -4.32
CA ALA A 110 -14.87 8.59 -5.18
C ALA A 110 -16.29 8.80 -5.77
N LEU A 111 -17.24 9.28 -4.97
CA LEU A 111 -18.55 9.69 -5.46
C LEU A 111 -18.42 10.80 -6.49
N GLN A 112 -17.65 11.85 -6.19
CA GLN A 112 -17.40 12.98 -7.07
C GLN A 112 -16.82 12.55 -8.42
N ALA A 113 -15.80 11.71 -8.42
CA ALA A 113 -15.20 11.18 -9.63
C ALA A 113 -16.19 10.34 -10.45
N CYS A 114 -16.97 9.46 -9.80
CA CYS A 114 -18.03 8.69 -10.46
C CYS A 114 -19.10 9.55 -11.14
N LEU A 115 -19.44 10.69 -10.56
CA LEU A 115 -20.43 11.62 -11.14
C LEU A 115 -19.86 12.45 -12.28
N LEU A 116 -18.54 12.63 -12.34
CA LEU A 116 -17.88 13.52 -13.29
C LEU A 116 -17.19 12.77 -14.45
N LYS A 117 -16.94 11.46 -14.32
CA LYS A 117 -16.17 10.67 -15.28
C LYS A 117 -16.81 10.50 -16.67
N GLY A 118 -18.11 10.79 -16.81
CA GLY A 118 -18.85 10.49 -18.04
C GLY A 118 -18.81 9.01 -18.37
N ASP A 119 -18.48 8.66 -19.63
CA ASP A 119 -18.39 7.28 -20.13
C ASP A 119 -17.01 6.64 -19.90
N ALA A 120 -16.03 7.38 -19.39
CA ALA A 120 -14.71 6.84 -19.11
C ALA A 120 -14.81 5.71 -18.08
N PRO A 121 -14.16 4.54 -18.30
CA PRO A 121 -14.10 3.48 -17.31
C PRO A 121 -13.38 3.93 -16.05
N LEU A 122 -13.80 3.34 -14.92
CA LEU A 122 -13.26 3.61 -13.60
C LEU A 122 -12.43 2.43 -13.09
N VAL A 123 -11.16 2.67 -12.84
CA VAL A 123 -10.28 1.76 -12.11
C VAL A 123 -10.12 2.26 -10.67
N LEU A 124 -10.35 1.38 -9.69
CA LEU A 124 -10.37 1.74 -8.28
C LEU A 124 -9.36 0.91 -7.50
N GLU A 125 -8.43 1.55 -6.78
CA GLU A 125 -7.60 0.89 -5.78
C GLU A 125 -8.31 0.83 -4.43
N VAL A 126 -8.21 -0.32 -3.74
CA VAL A 126 -8.81 -0.53 -2.43
C VAL A 126 -7.81 -1.15 -1.45
N ASP A 127 -7.71 -0.55 -0.27
CA ASP A 127 -6.83 -0.97 0.81
C ASP A 127 -7.61 -1.62 1.97
N GLN A 128 -8.91 -1.30 2.14
CA GLN A 128 -9.72 -1.77 3.26
C GLN A 128 -9.91 -3.29 3.24
N ASN A 129 -9.34 -3.95 4.22
CA ASN A 129 -9.32 -5.41 4.37
C ASN A 129 -10.17 -5.92 5.56
N ILE A 130 -10.92 -5.03 6.23
CA ILE A 130 -11.86 -5.38 7.29
C ILE A 130 -13.28 -5.07 6.83
N LEU A 131 -14.18 -6.06 6.92
CA LEU A 131 -15.57 -5.90 6.54
C LEU A 131 -16.31 -5.05 7.58
N LYS A 132 -16.44 -3.76 7.29
CA LYS A 132 -17.15 -2.80 8.17
C LYS A 132 -18.53 -2.46 7.61
N ARG A 133 -19.51 -2.26 8.50
CA ARG A 133 -20.74 -1.55 8.19
C ARG A 133 -20.48 -0.06 8.32
N LEU A 134 -20.79 0.69 7.28
CA LEU A 134 -20.68 2.14 7.30
C LEU A 134 -22.03 2.76 7.58
N PRO A 135 -22.10 3.87 8.31
CA PRO A 135 -23.35 4.58 8.50
C PRO A 135 -23.84 5.17 7.17
N PRO A 136 -25.16 5.38 6.99
CA PRO A 136 -25.67 6.18 5.88
C PRO A 136 -25.09 7.61 5.95
N PRO A 137 -24.74 8.26 4.82
CA PRO A 137 -24.91 7.82 3.43
C PRO A 137 -23.75 6.97 2.84
N PHE A 138 -22.68 6.71 3.61
CA PHE A 138 -21.43 6.12 3.10
C PHE A 138 -21.63 4.71 2.53
N GLU A 139 -22.53 3.91 3.12
CA GLU A 139 -22.86 2.60 2.57
C GLU A 139 -23.55 2.72 1.19
N ALA A 140 -24.41 3.72 1.02
CA ALA A 140 -25.04 3.99 -0.26
C ALA A 140 -24.02 4.48 -1.31
N ILE A 141 -23.10 5.37 -0.92
CA ILE A 141 -22.00 5.84 -1.76
C ILE A 141 -21.15 4.65 -2.20
N ARG A 142 -20.75 3.78 -1.27
CA ARG A 142 -19.97 2.58 -1.59
C ARG A 142 -20.66 1.70 -2.63
N LYS A 143 -21.94 1.41 -2.43
CA LYS A 143 -22.72 0.62 -3.40
C LYS A 143 -22.79 1.29 -4.77
N PHE A 144 -22.98 2.60 -4.81
CA PHE A 144 -23.04 3.39 -6.03
C PHE A 144 -21.71 3.36 -6.78
N VAL A 145 -20.59 3.60 -6.10
CA VAL A 145 -19.24 3.60 -6.67
C VAL A 145 -18.89 2.21 -7.20
N LEU A 146 -19.07 1.15 -6.38
CA LEU A 146 -18.76 -0.22 -6.79
C LEU A 146 -19.53 -0.67 -8.03
N ARG A 147 -20.80 -0.24 -8.20
CA ARG A 147 -21.58 -0.55 -9.41
C ARG A 147 -21.05 0.12 -10.67
N ARG A 148 -20.31 1.21 -10.54
CA ARG A 148 -19.74 2.00 -11.64
C ARG A 148 -18.25 1.78 -11.84
N THR A 149 -17.66 0.93 -11.03
CA THR A 149 -16.26 0.55 -11.14
C THR A 149 -16.10 -0.58 -12.13
N ASP A 150 -15.24 -0.41 -13.10
CA ASP A 150 -14.99 -1.38 -14.16
C ASP A 150 -13.91 -2.39 -13.75
N HIS A 151 -12.88 -1.95 -13.03
CA HIS A 151 -11.79 -2.80 -12.55
C HIS A 151 -11.36 -2.37 -11.14
N ILE A 152 -11.14 -3.33 -10.24
CA ILE A 152 -10.58 -3.08 -8.91
C ILE A 152 -9.15 -3.60 -8.83
N LEU A 153 -8.27 -2.76 -8.31
CA LEU A 153 -6.92 -3.12 -7.87
C LEU A 153 -6.95 -3.27 -6.35
N ALA A 154 -6.92 -4.50 -5.87
CA ALA A 154 -6.99 -4.80 -4.44
C ALA A 154 -5.58 -4.93 -3.84
N ARG A 155 -5.35 -4.33 -2.66
CA ARG A 155 -4.07 -4.37 -1.97
C ARG A 155 -3.72 -5.76 -1.43
N SER A 156 -4.74 -6.56 -1.11
CA SER A 156 -4.59 -7.89 -0.56
C SER A 156 -5.78 -8.78 -0.91
N PRO A 157 -5.66 -10.12 -0.74
CA PRO A 157 -6.81 -11.02 -0.84
C PRO A 157 -7.96 -10.64 0.08
N ASP A 158 -7.67 -10.16 1.30
CA ASP A 158 -8.69 -9.71 2.25
C ASP A 158 -9.43 -8.47 1.74
N ALA A 159 -8.74 -7.49 1.14
CA ALA A 159 -9.36 -6.33 0.51
C ALA A 159 -10.26 -6.74 -0.66
N ALA A 160 -9.82 -7.70 -1.48
CA ALA A 160 -10.64 -8.28 -2.54
C ALA A 160 -11.91 -8.97 -1.98
N ALA A 161 -11.77 -9.73 -0.90
CA ALA A 161 -12.89 -10.39 -0.23
C ALA A 161 -13.91 -9.37 0.32
N VAL A 162 -13.45 -8.26 0.88
CA VAL A 162 -14.33 -7.17 1.37
C VAL A 162 -15.18 -6.60 0.23
N VAL A 163 -14.60 -6.25 -0.91
CA VAL A 163 -15.38 -5.67 -2.02
C VAL A 163 -16.31 -6.71 -2.67
N ARG A 164 -15.92 -7.99 -2.71
CA ARG A 164 -16.80 -9.10 -3.12
C ARG A 164 -17.99 -9.25 -2.18
N ALA A 165 -17.78 -9.24 -0.87
CA ALA A 165 -18.84 -9.28 0.14
C ALA A 165 -19.78 -8.06 0.05
N LYS A 166 -19.28 -6.92 -0.46
CA LYS A 166 -20.07 -5.70 -0.71
C LYS A 166 -20.75 -5.67 -2.09
N GLY A 167 -20.72 -6.78 -2.82
CA GLY A 167 -21.50 -6.98 -4.03
C GLY A 167 -20.77 -6.61 -5.32
N TYR A 168 -19.48 -6.31 -5.30
CA TYR A 168 -18.72 -6.12 -6.53
C TYR A 168 -18.59 -7.45 -7.31
N ARG A 169 -18.88 -7.44 -8.61
CA ARG A 169 -18.82 -8.63 -9.48
C ARG A 169 -17.86 -8.49 -10.65
N GLY A 170 -17.31 -7.28 -10.85
CA GLY A 170 -16.36 -6.99 -11.91
C GLY A 170 -14.98 -7.61 -11.70
N ARG A 171 -14.03 -7.22 -12.53
CA ARG A 171 -12.65 -7.71 -12.49
C ARG A 171 -11.89 -7.21 -11.26
N ILE A 172 -11.09 -8.06 -10.64
CA ILE A 172 -10.16 -7.70 -9.56
C ILE A 172 -8.78 -8.21 -9.95
N SER A 173 -7.79 -7.33 -9.88
CA SER A 173 -6.37 -7.66 -9.90
C SER A 173 -5.72 -7.21 -8.59
N TYR A 174 -4.52 -7.69 -8.31
CA TYR A 174 -3.79 -7.30 -7.11
C TYR A 174 -2.72 -6.27 -7.44
N ILE A 175 -2.50 -5.34 -6.52
CA ILE A 175 -1.44 -4.34 -6.63
C ILE A 175 -0.75 -4.15 -5.28
N GLY A 176 0.60 -4.14 -5.27
CA GLY A 176 1.39 -3.86 -4.08
C GLY A 176 1.66 -2.36 -3.86
N TYR A 177 2.42 -2.06 -2.80
CA TYR A 177 3.15 -0.81 -2.70
C TYR A 177 4.53 -0.99 -3.30
N GLY A 178 4.93 -0.04 -4.12
CA GLY A 178 6.27 0.00 -4.68
C GLY A 178 7.33 0.41 -3.65
N VAL A 179 8.56 -0.09 -3.83
CA VAL A 179 9.73 0.28 -3.06
C VAL A 179 10.75 0.98 -3.95
N ASP A 180 11.41 1.99 -3.39
CA ASP A 180 12.53 2.69 -4.02
C ASP A 180 13.82 1.86 -3.85
N GLU A 181 14.19 1.11 -4.89
CA GLU A 181 15.40 0.27 -4.88
C GLU A 181 16.70 1.08 -4.90
N ALA A 182 16.66 2.37 -5.22
CA ALA A 182 17.83 3.24 -5.10
C ALA A 182 18.15 3.53 -3.63
N THR A 183 17.11 3.72 -2.81
CA THR A 183 17.24 3.95 -1.37
C THR A 183 17.35 2.62 -0.61
N PHE A 184 16.43 1.69 -0.84
CA PHE A 184 16.38 0.38 -0.15
C PHE A 184 17.13 -0.68 -0.98
N ARG A 185 18.42 -0.77 -0.78
CA ARG A 185 19.33 -1.70 -1.46
C ARG A 185 20.21 -2.43 -0.46
N PRO A 186 20.79 -3.57 -0.82
CA PRO A 186 21.73 -4.26 0.07
C PRO A 186 22.91 -3.37 0.48
N ALA A 187 23.41 -3.59 1.70
CA ALA A 187 24.65 -2.95 2.14
C ALA A 187 25.80 -3.28 1.18
N ALA A 188 26.67 -2.29 0.92
CA ALA A 188 27.84 -2.50 0.05
C ALA A 188 28.81 -3.54 0.66
N GLN A 189 28.88 -3.58 1.99
CA GLN A 189 29.65 -4.59 2.72
C GLN A 189 28.72 -5.26 3.73
N PRO A 190 28.38 -6.56 3.53
CA PRO A 190 27.60 -7.30 4.50
C PRO A 190 28.31 -7.35 5.86
N GLN A 191 27.53 -7.20 6.93
CA GLN A 191 28.06 -7.33 8.29
C GLN A 191 28.62 -8.75 8.51
N PRO A 192 29.78 -8.90 9.20
CA PRO A 192 30.29 -10.20 9.59
C PRO A 192 29.26 -10.94 10.45
N THR A 193 28.86 -12.14 10.06
CA THR A 193 27.81 -12.92 10.74
C THR A 193 28.36 -13.80 11.88
N ALA A 194 29.70 -13.87 12.03
CA ALA A 194 30.32 -14.79 12.97
C ALA A 194 30.22 -14.29 14.43
N LYS A 195 29.65 -15.15 15.29
CA LYS A 195 29.70 -15.08 16.77
C LYS A 195 29.12 -13.84 17.46
N ARG A 196 28.18 -13.11 16.84
CA ARG A 196 27.45 -12.02 17.52
C ARG A 196 25.97 -12.41 17.75
N PRO A 197 25.29 -11.76 18.72
CA PRO A 197 23.85 -11.92 18.90
C PRO A 197 23.08 -11.67 17.62
N LEU A 198 22.00 -12.45 17.38
CA LEU A 198 21.07 -12.22 16.28
C LEU A 198 20.46 -10.83 16.39
N GLN A 199 20.63 -9.99 15.36
CA GLN A 199 20.15 -8.62 15.35
C GLN A 199 18.79 -8.55 14.68
N LEU A 200 17.72 -8.47 15.47
CA LEU A 200 16.37 -8.18 14.99
C LEU A 200 16.13 -6.68 14.91
N GLY A 201 15.22 -6.29 14.03
CA GLY A 201 14.75 -4.92 13.96
C GLY A 201 13.26 -4.80 13.73
N TYR A 202 12.71 -3.68 14.17
CA TYR A 202 11.34 -3.25 13.88
C TYR A 202 11.37 -1.80 13.40
N VAL A 203 10.54 -1.50 12.40
CA VAL A 203 10.32 -0.12 11.94
C VAL A 203 8.83 0.14 11.86
N GLY A 204 8.34 1.16 12.57
CA GLY A 204 6.94 1.54 12.52
C GLY A 204 6.43 2.24 13.77
N ARG A 205 5.12 2.52 13.80
CA ARG A 205 4.47 3.15 14.95
C ARG A 205 4.47 2.22 16.16
N LEU A 206 4.74 2.77 17.33
CA LEU A 206 4.72 2.02 18.60
C LEU A 206 3.30 2.06 19.20
N VAL A 207 2.49 1.10 18.79
CA VAL A 207 1.11 0.87 19.26
C VAL A 207 0.92 -0.61 19.59
N ALA A 208 0.02 -0.92 20.53
CA ALA A 208 -0.12 -2.26 21.10
C ALA A 208 -0.43 -3.36 20.07
N ASP A 209 -1.16 -3.02 18.99
CA ASP A 209 -1.51 -3.96 17.94
C ASP A 209 -0.32 -4.34 17.02
N LYS A 210 0.86 -3.74 17.18
CA LYS A 210 2.08 -4.14 16.45
C LYS A 210 2.80 -5.35 17.06
N GLY A 211 2.36 -5.85 18.24
CA GLY A 211 2.80 -7.12 18.81
C GLY A 211 4.26 -7.16 19.25
N LEU A 212 4.86 -6.00 19.57
CA LEU A 212 6.26 -5.95 20.05
C LEU A 212 6.46 -6.63 21.41
N ASP A 213 5.40 -6.73 22.22
CA ASP A 213 5.44 -7.53 23.45
C ASP A 213 5.73 -9.00 23.14
N ASP A 214 5.13 -9.57 22.08
CA ASP A 214 5.38 -10.97 21.68
C ASP A 214 6.85 -11.16 21.30
N ALA A 215 7.49 -10.15 20.71
CA ALA A 215 8.94 -10.18 20.43
C ALA A 215 9.78 -10.17 21.71
N LEU A 216 9.44 -9.31 22.68
CA LEU A 216 10.15 -9.26 23.98
C LEU A 216 9.97 -10.58 24.74
N ASP A 217 8.76 -11.11 24.78
CA ASP A 217 8.46 -12.39 25.42
C ASP A 217 9.17 -13.58 24.75
N ALA A 218 9.29 -13.55 23.43
CA ALA A 218 10.06 -14.55 22.68
C ALA A 218 11.57 -14.44 22.98
N MET A 219 12.12 -13.24 23.02
CA MET A 219 13.52 -13.01 23.35
C MET A 219 13.89 -13.48 24.77
N ALA A 220 12.97 -13.35 25.74
CA ALA A 220 13.17 -13.82 27.11
C ALA A 220 13.14 -15.37 27.19
N ARG A 221 12.49 -16.05 26.22
CA ARG A 221 12.36 -17.52 26.16
C ARG A 221 13.43 -18.17 25.29
N ALA A 222 13.97 -17.44 24.33
CA ALA A 222 14.98 -17.95 23.41
C ALA A 222 16.29 -18.27 24.14
N HIS A 223 16.90 -19.41 23.77
CA HIS A 223 18.23 -19.80 24.24
C HIS A 223 19.33 -19.05 23.51
N SER A 224 19.10 -18.65 22.28
CA SER A 224 20.02 -17.89 21.46
C SER A 224 20.14 -16.43 21.94
N ALA A 225 21.33 -15.88 21.83
CA ALA A 225 21.53 -14.46 22.09
C ALA A 225 20.90 -13.62 20.98
N VAL A 226 19.85 -12.87 21.33
CA VAL A 226 19.11 -11.99 20.42
C VAL A 226 19.11 -10.57 20.93
N ARG A 227 19.27 -9.60 20.05
CA ARG A 227 19.07 -8.16 20.29
C ARG A 227 17.96 -7.63 19.42
N LEU A 228 17.22 -6.64 19.89
CA LEU A 228 16.14 -5.98 19.15
C LEU A 228 16.38 -4.48 19.09
N ALA A 229 16.50 -3.95 17.89
CA ALA A 229 16.48 -2.53 17.63
C ALA A 229 15.08 -2.10 17.15
N ILE A 230 14.53 -1.04 17.74
CA ILE A 230 13.21 -0.52 17.44
C ILE A 230 13.37 0.91 16.90
N MET A 231 12.91 1.15 15.67
CA MET A 231 12.88 2.47 15.06
C MET A 231 11.44 2.93 14.87
N GLY A 232 11.07 4.02 15.52
CA GLY A 232 9.75 4.61 15.47
C GLY A 232 9.31 5.20 16.79
N GLU A 233 8.11 5.75 16.81
CA GLU A 233 7.52 6.42 17.96
C GLU A 233 6.06 5.99 18.14
N GLY A 234 5.54 6.15 19.35
CA GLY A 234 4.13 5.95 19.63
C GLY A 234 3.80 5.82 21.12
N PRO A 235 2.52 5.89 21.47
CA PRO A 235 2.09 5.91 22.87
C PRO A 235 2.37 4.61 23.64
N TYR A 236 2.75 3.54 22.94
CA TYR A 236 3.03 2.24 23.57
C TYR A 236 4.52 2.07 23.96
N GLU A 237 5.40 2.99 23.63
CA GLU A 237 6.84 2.92 23.96
C GLU A 237 7.10 2.77 25.47
N PRO A 238 6.44 3.52 26.39
CA PRO A 238 6.67 3.35 27.82
C PRO A 238 6.37 1.92 28.29
N ALA A 239 5.28 1.31 27.82
CA ALA A 239 4.91 -0.06 28.18
C ALA A 239 5.94 -1.08 27.68
N LEU A 240 6.49 -0.88 26.46
CA LEU A 240 7.55 -1.74 25.93
C LEU A 240 8.85 -1.65 26.72
N ARG A 241 9.24 -0.46 27.17
CA ARG A 241 10.41 -0.24 28.02
C ARG A 241 10.24 -0.91 29.39
N GLU A 242 9.07 -0.75 29.99
CA GLU A 242 8.70 -1.42 31.24
C GLU A 242 8.75 -2.94 31.09
N ARG A 243 8.17 -3.48 29.99
CA ARG A 243 8.20 -4.92 29.70
C ARG A 243 9.63 -5.43 29.52
N ALA A 244 10.48 -4.71 28.80
CA ALA A 244 11.90 -5.05 28.66
C ALA A 244 12.62 -5.10 29.99
N THR A 245 12.31 -4.16 30.92
CA THR A 245 12.88 -4.16 32.30
C THR A 245 12.42 -5.38 33.09
N GLN A 246 11.12 -5.67 33.08
CA GLN A 246 10.54 -6.84 33.78
C GLN A 246 11.15 -8.17 33.31
N LEU A 247 11.52 -8.25 32.03
CA LEU A 247 12.11 -9.43 31.41
C LEU A 247 13.66 -9.46 31.46
N GLY A 248 14.30 -8.46 32.04
CA GLY A 248 15.78 -8.37 32.09
C GLY A 248 16.44 -8.16 30.73
N LEU A 249 15.76 -7.47 29.81
CA LEU A 249 16.19 -7.28 28.42
C LEU A 249 16.73 -5.86 28.13
N VAL A 250 16.92 -5.01 29.15
CA VAL A 250 17.27 -3.59 28.96
C VAL A 250 18.51 -3.40 28.07
N ASP A 251 19.54 -4.22 28.27
CA ASP A 251 20.81 -4.15 27.48
C ASP A 251 20.70 -4.82 26.10
N ARG A 252 19.55 -5.44 25.80
CA ARG A 252 19.31 -6.17 24.56
C ARG A 252 18.28 -5.52 23.66
N VAL A 253 17.63 -4.43 24.12
CA VAL A 253 16.58 -3.69 23.38
C VAL A 253 16.99 -2.23 23.28
N SER A 254 17.02 -1.70 22.07
CA SER A 254 17.30 -0.29 21.82
C SER A 254 16.12 0.38 21.09
N PHE A 255 15.88 1.64 21.43
CA PHE A 255 14.82 2.45 20.82
C PHE A 255 15.43 3.65 20.12
N GLN A 256 14.99 3.91 18.90
CA GLN A 256 15.36 5.05 18.07
C GLN A 256 14.06 5.74 17.60
N GLY A 257 14.07 7.06 17.48
CA GLY A 257 12.94 7.82 16.96
C GLY A 257 12.66 7.54 15.47
N TRP A 258 11.81 8.36 14.87
CA TRP A 258 11.55 8.29 13.43
C TRP A 258 12.79 8.62 12.61
N GLY A 259 13.00 7.86 11.53
CA GLY A 259 14.06 8.11 10.56
C GLY A 259 13.50 8.55 9.19
N THR A 260 14.34 9.24 8.44
CA THR A 260 14.15 9.46 7.00
C THR A 260 14.23 8.13 6.25
N PRO A 261 13.73 8.00 5.01
CA PRO A 261 13.86 6.77 4.23
C PRO A 261 15.30 6.25 4.12
N ALA A 262 16.29 7.15 3.99
CA ALA A 262 17.70 6.77 3.94
C ALA A 262 18.23 6.24 5.31
N GLU A 263 17.73 6.77 6.42
CA GLU A 263 18.06 6.27 7.76
C GLU A 263 17.40 4.93 8.04
N VAL A 264 16.14 4.76 7.61
CA VAL A 264 15.43 3.47 7.67
C VAL A 264 16.18 2.41 6.86
N ALA A 265 16.61 2.74 5.64
CA ALA A 265 17.38 1.80 4.81
C ALA A 265 18.69 1.39 5.50
N ARG A 266 19.47 2.34 6.06
CA ARG A 266 20.69 2.04 6.82
C ARG A 266 20.41 1.21 8.06
N PHE A 267 19.32 1.50 8.77
CA PHE A 267 18.89 0.72 9.91
C PHE A 267 18.62 -0.74 9.50
N ILE A 268 17.79 -0.94 8.47
CA ILE A 268 17.47 -2.28 7.97
C ILE A 268 18.71 -3.04 7.51
N GLN A 269 19.63 -2.40 6.80
CA GLN A 269 20.86 -3.01 6.30
C GLN A 269 21.76 -3.60 7.41
N ASN A 270 21.57 -3.19 8.68
CA ASN A 270 22.31 -3.68 9.84
C ASN A 270 21.60 -4.83 10.56
N LEU A 271 20.46 -5.31 10.08
CA LEU A 271 19.67 -6.38 10.69
C LEU A 271 20.01 -7.75 10.10
N ASP A 272 19.82 -8.79 10.91
CA ASP A 272 19.78 -10.19 10.47
C ASP A 272 18.38 -10.61 10.03
N ALA A 273 17.34 -10.01 10.64
CA ALA A 273 15.95 -10.13 10.23
C ALA A 273 15.12 -8.94 10.73
N LEU A 274 14.11 -8.58 9.94
CA LEU A 274 13.10 -7.61 10.37
C LEU A 274 11.89 -8.35 10.92
N ILE A 275 11.25 -7.83 11.99
CA ILE A 275 10.00 -8.40 12.53
C ILE A 275 8.81 -7.52 12.20
N LEU A 276 7.65 -8.13 11.87
CA LEU A 276 6.35 -7.47 11.75
C LEU A 276 5.27 -8.39 12.32
N LEU A 277 4.95 -8.19 13.58
CA LEU A 277 4.08 -9.08 14.37
C LEU A 277 2.68 -8.49 14.60
N THR A 278 2.18 -7.69 13.64
CA THR A 278 0.88 -7.02 13.76
C THR A 278 -0.21 -8.02 14.10
N ARG A 279 -0.95 -7.73 15.18
CA ARG A 279 -2.07 -8.53 15.68
C ARG A 279 -3.35 -8.16 14.97
N ALA A 280 -4.16 -9.14 14.63
CA ALA A 280 -5.52 -8.90 14.17
C ALA A 280 -6.41 -8.43 15.34
N THR A 281 -7.15 -7.35 15.11
CA THR A 281 -8.19 -6.84 16.01
C THR A 281 -9.44 -6.52 15.20
N PRO A 282 -10.58 -6.26 15.83
CA PRO A 282 -11.79 -5.84 15.11
C PRO A 282 -11.61 -4.58 14.25
N THR A 283 -10.58 -3.77 14.55
CA THR A 283 -10.33 -2.49 13.89
C THR A 283 -9.01 -2.42 13.15
N THR A 284 -8.11 -3.38 13.38
CA THR A 284 -6.76 -3.41 12.79
C THR A 284 -6.49 -4.77 12.17
N LEU A 285 -6.07 -4.77 10.91
CA LEU A 285 -5.50 -5.90 10.20
C LEU A 285 -4.43 -5.34 9.26
N GLU A 286 -3.26 -5.95 9.21
CA GLU A 286 -2.19 -5.42 8.34
C GLU A 286 -2.63 -5.46 6.87
N GLN A 287 -2.65 -4.29 6.23
CA GLN A 287 -3.14 -4.15 4.86
C GLN A 287 -2.09 -4.56 3.83
N PHE A 288 -0.81 -4.35 4.15
CA PHE A 288 0.32 -4.70 3.28
C PHE A 288 1.63 -4.91 4.06
N GLY A 289 2.02 -3.94 4.91
CA GLY A 289 3.30 -3.96 5.60
C GLY A 289 4.46 -3.48 4.71
N ARG A 290 4.48 -2.20 4.33
CA ARG A 290 5.51 -1.62 3.44
C ARG A 290 6.95 -1.95 3.86
N VAL A 291 7.21 -2.00 5.16
CA VAL A 291 8.52 -2.33 5.70
C VAL A 291 9.01 -3.74 5.32
N ILE A 292 8.09 -4.66 4.97
CA ILE A 292 8.44 -6.01 4.46
C ILE A 292 9.21 -5.88 3.15
N VAL A 293 8.65 -5.12 2.20
CA VAL A 293 9.28 -4.95 0.88
C VAL A 293 10.54 -4.09 0.95
N GLU A 294 10.59 -3.13 1.87
CA GLU A 294 11.78 -2.34 2.17
C GLU A 294 12.93 -3.22 2.71
N ALA A 295 12.63 -4.12 3.66
CA ALA A 295 13.59 -5.07 4.20
C ALA A 295 14.06 -6.07 3.14
N GLN A 296 13.13 -6.66 2.40
CA GLN A 296 13.44 -7.60 1.33
C GLN A 296 14.26 -6.96 0.20
N SER A 297 14.00 -5.69 -0.12
CA SER A 297 14.81 -4.92 -1.09
C SER A 297 16.24 -4.75 -0.61
N CYS A 298 16.44 -4.54 0.70
CA CYS A 298 17.76 -4.53 1.32
C CYS A 298 18.40 -5.93 1.44
N GLY A 299 17.71 -6.99 1.06
CA GLY A 299 18.20 -8.37 1.20
C GLY A 299 18.06 -8.94 2.62
N VAL A 300 17.29 -8.30 3.48
CA VAL A 300 17.03 -8.69 4.86
C VAL A 300 15.73 -9.51 4.92
N PRO A 301 15.76 -10.75 5.42
CA PRO A 301 14.57 -11.57 5.56
C PRO A 301 13.62 -11.02 6.63
N VAL A 302 12.34 -11.36 6.52
CA VAL A 302 11.31 -10.87 7.42
C VAL A 302 10.69 -12.01 8.22
N ILE A 303 10.47 -11.80 9.52
CA ILE A 303 9.66 -12.66 10.37
C ILE A 303 8.33 -11.95 10.58
N GLY A 304 7.23 -12.55 10.13
CA GLY A 304 5.90 -11.95 10.22
C GLY A 304 4.89 -12.81 10.95
N ALA A 305 3.88 -12.19 11.54
CA ALA A 305 2.73 -12.92 12.06
C ALA A 305 1.81 -13.41 10.94
N ALA A 306 1.12 -14.53 11.16
CA ALA A 306 0.14 -15.10 10.22
C ALA A 306 -1.17 -14.31 10.21
N THR A 307 -1.11 -12.99 9.93
CA THR A 307 -2.28 -12.09 9.93
C THR A 307 -2.31 -11.21 8.68
N GLY A 308 -3.50 -10.95 8.16
CA GLY A 308 -3.75 -10.04 7.05
C GLY A 308 -2.86 -10.33 5.84
N ALA A 309 -2.31 -9.28 5.25
CA ALA A 309 -1.46 -9.40 4.07
C ALA A 309 -0.03 -9.89 4.34
N ILE A 310 0.42 -9.95 5.60
CA ILE A 310 1.82 -10.26 5.97
C ILE A 310 2.33 -11.53 5.27
N PRO A 311 1.66 -12.70 5.36
CA PRO A 311 2.17 -13.92 4.74
C PRO A 311 2.34 -13.80 3.22
N SER A 312 1.37 -13.19 2.54
CA SER A 312 1.35 -13.05 1.08
C SER A 312 2.40 -12.07 0.57
N VAL A 313 2.74 -11.04 1.36
CA VAL A 313 3.77 -10.06 1.02
C VAL A 313 5.17 -10.62 1.29
N ILE A 314 5.37 -11.33 2.41
CA ILE A 314 6.65 -12.00 2.72
C ILE A 314 7.01 -13.04 1.65
N GLY A 315 6.05 -13.87 1.24
CA GLY A 315 6.30 -14.97 0.30
C GLY A 315 7.47 -15.87 0.77
N ALA A 316 8.42 -16.14 -0.13
CA ALA A 316 9.62 -16.92 0.19
C ALA A 316 10.72 -16.09 0.92
N GLY A 317 10.55 -14.78 1.09
CA GLY A 317 11.56 -13.86 1.61
C GLY A 317 11.61 -13.77 3.14
N GLY A 318 11.19 -14.80 3.86
CA GLY A 318 11.20 -14.79 5.30
C GLY A 318 10.47 -15.98 5.93
N TRP A 319 9.99 -15.79 7.14
CA TRP A 319 9.24 -16.79 7.92
C TRP A 319 7.93 -16.19 8.43
N VAL A 320 6.95 -17.06 8.61
CA VAL A 320 5.65 -16.70 9.17
C VAL A 320 5.44 -17.54 10.44
N VAL A 321 5.09 -16.87 11.54
CA VAL A 321 4.77 -17.49 12.83
C VAL A 321 3.30 -17.27 13.17
N PRO A 322 2.68 -18.14 14.00
CA PRO A 322 1.34 -17.88 14.49
C PRO A 322 1.26 -16.55 15.23
N GLU A 323 0.11 -15.86 15.09
CA GLU A 323 -0.17 -14.64 15.83
C GLU A 323 -0.19 -14.90 17.34
N ARG A 324 0.34 -13.97 18.13
CA ARG A 324 0.34 -14.03 19.60
C ARG A 324 0.97 -15.32 20.16
N ASP A 325 1.97 -15.84 19.47
CA ASP A 325 2.70 -17.03 19.92
C ASP A 325 4.20 -16.73 20.13
N PRO A 326 4.57 -16.17 21.29
CA PRO A 326 5.97 -15.93 21.63
C PRO A 326 6.82 -17.22 21.71
N ARG A 327 6.19 -18.39 21.94
CA ARG A 327 6.91 -19.68 21.98
C ARG A 327 7.34 -20.10 20.59
N ALA A 328 6.43 -20.07 19.61
CA ALA A 328 6.77 -20.36 18.22
C ALA A 328 7.83 -19.38 17.69
N LEU A 329 7.73 -18.10 18.04
CA LEU A 329 8.74 -17.11 17.68
C LEU A 329 10.11 -17.43 18.34
N ALA A 330 10.16 -17.78 19.64
CA ALA A 330 11.40 -18.15 20.32
C ALA A 330 12.07 -19.38 19.66
N GLN A 331 11.30 -20.42 19.35
CA GLN A 331 11.82 -21.60 18.65
C GLN A 331 12.38 -21.26 17.27
N LEU A 332 11.71 -20.36 16.53
CA LEU A 332 12.23 -19.87 15.26
C LEU A 332 13.54 -19.10 15.46
N LEU A 333 13.62 -18.23 16.46
CA LEU A 333 14.84 -17.47 16.77
C LEU A 333 16.02 -18.40 17.09
N ASP A 334 15.80 -19.46 17.89
CA ASP A 334 16.82 -20.46 18.22
C ASP A 334 17.26 -21.25 16.97
N THR A 335 16.36 -21.49 16.02
CA THR A 335 16.67 -22.16 14.76
C THR A 335 17.50 -21.28 13.83
N ILE A 336 17.12 -20.02 13.66
CA ILE A 336 17.73 -19.15 12.65
C ILE A 336 18.98 -18.41 13.16
N ALA A 337 19.15 -18.26 14.47
CA ALA A 337 20.31 -17.53 15.02
C ALA A 337 21.65 -18.19 14.62
N PRO A 338 21.86 -19.51 14.74
CA PRO A 338 23.07 -20.16 14.28
C PRO A 338 23.15 -20.31 12.75
N ASP A 339 22.02 -20.24 12.02
CA ASP A 339 21.96 -20.53 10.59
C ASP A 339 21.99 -19.27 9.73
N SER A 340 23.18 -18.73 9.52
CA SER A 340 23.39 -17.55 8.66
C SER A 340 23.06 -17.83 7.18
N GLU A 341 23.21 -19.08 6.74
CA GLU A 341 22.93 -19.45 5.36
C GLU A 341 21.42 -19.44 5.08
N ALA A 342 20.60 -19.96 6.00
CA ALA A 342 19.14 -19.86 5.86
C ALA A 342 18.68 -18.40 5.79
N ARG A 343 19.26 -17.50 6.62
CA ARG A 343 18.97 -16.07 6.57
C ARG A 343 19.36 -15.47 5.21
N ARG A 344 20.54 -15.79 4.70
CA ARG A 344 21.03 -15.33 3.39
C ARG A 344 20.13 -15.80 2.25
N LEU A 345 19.73 -17.07 2.24
CA LEU A 345 18.84 -17.65 1.23
C LEU A 345 17.46 -17.00 1.25
N ARG A 346 16.90 -16.77 2.43
CA ARG A 346 15.62 -16.05 2.58
C ARG A 346 15.72 -14.59 2.14
N GLY A 347 16.80 -13.90 2.48
CA GLY A 347 17.06 -12.54 2.00
C GLY A 347 17.16 -12.46 0.47
N ALA A 348 17.88 -13.41 -0.17
CA ALA A 348 17.95 -13.48 -1.63
C ALA A 348 16.60 -13.79 -2.28
N ALA A 349 15.79 -14.67 -1.68
CA ALA A 349 14.42 -14.94 -2.13
C ALA A 349 13.52 -13.71 -1.97
N GLY A 350 13.67 -12.95 -0.89
CA GLY A 350 12.98 -11.68 -0.67
C GLY A 350 13.29 -10.65 -1.77
N ARG A 351 14.55 -10.51 -2.15
CA ARG A 351 14.92 -9.63 -3.29
C ARG A 351 14.27 -10.04 -4.60
N LYS A 352 14.23 -11.35 -4.90
CA LYS A 352 13.53 -11.87 -6.08
C LYS A 352 12.03 -11.56 -6.02
N ASN A 353 11.41 -11.69 -4.84
CA ASN A 353 10.01 -11.36 -4.63
C ASN A 353 9.73 -9.86 -4.89
N VAL A 354 10.61 -8.97 -4.39
CA VAL A 354 10.51 -7.52 -4.64
C VAL A 354 10.67 -7.22 -6.13
N ALA A 355 11.72 -7.73 -6.76
CA ALA A 355 11.98 -7.50 -8.19
C ALA A 355 10.82 -7.92 -9.10
N ALA A 356 10.14 -9.03 -8.74
CA ALA A 356 9.02 -9.53 -9.52
C ALA A 356 7.69 -8.77 -9.28
N ARG A 357 7.48 -8.15 -8.11
CA ARG A 357 6.15 -7.71 -7.69
C ARG A 357 6.07 -6.29 -7.12
N PHE A 358 7.16 -5.75 -6.60
CA PHE A 358 7.10 -4.58 -5.73
C PHE A 358 8.11 -3.48 -6.09
N THR A 359 8.79 -3.57 -7.22
CA THR A 359 9.50 -2.42 -7.80
C THR A 359 8.49 -1.41 -8.34
N TYR A 360 8.87 -0.16 -8.50
CA TYR A 360 7.99 0.81 -9.15
C TYR A 360 7.67 0.43 -10.60
N GLU A 361 8.57 -0.25 -11.30
CA GLU A 361 8.35 -0.81 -12.64
C GLU A 361 7.25 -1.90 -12.62
N ALA A 362 7.30 -2.83 -11.66
CA ALA A 362 6.28 -3.87 -11.52
C ALA A 362 4.90 -3.26 -11.19
N ILE A 363 4.84 -2.33 -10.24
CA ILE A 363 3.61 -1.62 -9.89
C ILE A 363 3.06 -0.80 -11.08
N ALA A 364 3.93 -0.13 -11.82
CA ALA A 364 3.55 0.62 -13.01
C ALA A 364 2.97 -0.28 -14.10
N LYS A 365 3.56 -1.48 -14.27
CA LYS A 365 3.01 -2.49 -15.18
C LYS A 365 1.60 -2.90 -14.78
N ASP A 366 1.38 -3.25 -13.50
CA ASP A 366 0.06 -3.65 -12.99
C ASP A 366 -0.99 -2.54 -13.19
N LEU A 367 -0.60 -1.27 -12.97
CA LEU A 367 -1.46 -0.11 -13.24
C LEU A 367 -1.81 0.01 -14.72
N ALA A 368 -0.81 -0.03 -15.60
CA ALA A 368 -1.02 0.10 -17.04
C ALA A 368 -1.92 -1.02 -17.57
N ASP A 369 -1.67 -2.26 -17.16
CA ASP A 369 -2.47 -3.41 -17.57
C ASP A 369 -3.95 -3.22 -17.15
N ALA A 370 -4.20 -2.78 -15.91
CA ALA A 370 -5.56 -2.52 -15.43
C ALA A 370 -6.25 -1.38 -16.20
N TRP A 371 -5.53 -0.32 -16.57
CA TRP A 371 -6.08 0.80 -17.32
C TRP A 371 -6.43 0.39 -18.76
N LEU A 372 -5.52 -0.33 -19.43
CA LEU A 372 -5.72 -0.83 -20.80
C LEU A 372 -6.89 -1.83 -20.87
N GLU A 373 -6.95 -2.75 -19.90
CA GLU A 373 -8.04 -3.72 -19.81
C GLU A 373 -9.40 -3.06 -19.53
N ALA A 374 -9.45 -2.07 -18.63
CA ALA A 374 -10.68 -1.34 -18.35
C ALA A 374 -11.16 -0.58 -19.58
N ARG A 375 -10.24 0.03 -20.35
CA ARG A 375 -10.54 0.73 -21.60
C ARG A 375 -11.08 -0.21 -22.66
N ALA A 376 -10.44 -1.37 -22.87
CA ALA A 376 -10.86 -2.37 -23.84
C ALA A 376 -12.27 -2.90 -23.52
N SER A 377 -12.50 -3.29 -22.26
CA SER A 377 -13.82 -3.77 -21.80
C SER A 377 -14.94 -2.73 -21.93
N ALA A 378 -14.62 -1.43 -21.81
CA ALA A 378 -15.60 -0.38 -22.04
C ALA A 378 -15.93 -0.20 -23.53
N ALA A 379 -14.94 -0.33 -24.41
CA ALA A 379 -15.14 -0.25 -25.86
C ALA A 379 -16.05 -1.38 -26.37
N ASP A 380 -15.83 -2.62 -25.90
CA ASP A 380 -16.65 -3.79 -26.26
C ASP A 380 -18.13 -3.60 -25.87
N ARG A 381 -18.39 -3.06 -24.66
CA ARG A 381 -19.76 -2.77 -24.21
C ARG A 381 -20.50 -1.73 -25.07
N HIS A 382 -19.77 -0.79 -25.67
CA HIS A 382 -20.36 0.21 -26.57
C HIS A 382 -20.65 -0.36 -27.95
N GLN A 383 -19.90 -1.38 -28.42
CA GLN A 383 -20.15 -2.06 -29.68
C GLN A 383 -21.34 -3.03 -29.60
N ASP A 384 -21.51 -3.69 -28.44
CA ASP A 384 -22.60 -4.66 -28.20
C ASP A 384 -23.95 -4.00 -27.83
N ALA A 385 -23.99 -2.66 -27.65
CA ALA A 385 -25.26 -1.97 -27.40
C ALA A 385 -26.13 -2.04 -28.65
N PRO A 386 -27.30 -2.75 -28.63
CA PRO A 386 -28.11 -2.93 -29.82
C PRO A 386 -28.57 -1.58 -30.35
N TYR A 387 -28.44 -1.39 -31.68
CA TYR A 387 -29.01 -0.29 -32.41
C TYR A 387 -30.50 -0.21 -32.04
N ARG A 388 -30.91 0.67 -31.16
CA ARG A 388 -32.32 1.03 -31.00
C ARG A 388 -32.69 1.73 -32.28
N SER A 389 -33.21 0.94 -33.25
CA SER A 389 -33.90 1.47 -34.41
C SER A 389 -34.97 2.42 -33.90
N LEU A 390 -34.86 3.68 -34.28
CA LEU A 390 -35.93 4.64 -34.25
C LEU A 390 -37.02 4.04 -35.15
N SER A 391 -37.99 3.34 -34.56
CA SER A 391 -39.23 2.97 -35.24
C SER A 391 -39.87 4.26 -35.72
N GLN A 392 -39.87 4.42 -37.03
CA GLN A 392 -40.63 5.46 -37.72
C GLN A 392 -42.09 5.38 -37.28
N PRO A 393 -42.77 6.49 -37.05
CA PRO A 393 -44.21 6.47 -36.84
C PRO A 393 -44.88 6.04 -38.14
N SER A 394 -45.72 5.00 -38.08
CA SER A 394 -46.58 4.57 -39.17
C SER A 394 -47.49 5.72 -39.58
N PRO A 395 -47.61 6.03 -40.89
CA PRO A 395 -48.62 6.94 -41.35
C PRO A 395 -50.01 6.27 -41.32
N HIS A 396 -50.90 6.96 -40.78
CA HIS A 396 -52.34 6.87 -40.74
C HIS A 396 -53.10 5.98 -41.70
N ARG A 397 -54.14 5.33 -41.18
CA ARG A 397 -55.52 5.46 -41.62
C ARG A 397 -56.50 5.57 -40.46
#